data_3925afa126bf9ecd6c98f33b36f638cc
#
_entry.id   3925afa126bf9ecd6c98f33b36f638cc
#
_cell.length_a   1.000
_cell.length_b   1.000
_cell.length_c   1.000
_cell.angle_alpha   90.00
_cell.angle_beta   90.00
_cell.angle_gamma   90.00
#
_symmetry.space_group_name_H-M   'P 1'
#
loop_
_entity.id
_entity.type
_entity.pdbx_description
1 polymer ?
#
loop_
_entity_poly.entity_id
_entity_poly.type
_entity_poly.pdbx_seq_one_letter_code
_entity_poly.pdbx_strand_id
1 'polypeptide(L)'
;MHPVPPLASHSLLVFLAAIAVLLAVARLLGRLAARIGMPAIVGELATGVILGPSLLLHVLPRASHWLFPADANQVHLLDGIAQVGAVLLVGVTGTQLDLRLLRRMGGTALTVSGLNLIVPLALGVTLGLFLPATVVARGHTSRVVLALFIGVTMCVSAIPVIAKTLSDMRLLHRNLGQLILAAGSIDDAAGWLLLSVVSAAAATGVRTGHVLVMVAYLIAFVLLAGTVGRAGVKKVLTVTTRAAEPGPTVAAAVVIILAGAVTAAALGMEPIFGAFIAGTVISASRIAQRQLAALRTLVLSVLAPLVMATAGLRVDVTVLARPVVALTALVIVLVAISGKFAGAYAGARLRRLSSAEGIALGAGMNARGVIEVVIALTGLRLGVLNTTTYTIVVLVALVTSIMAPPVLRHAVSRITQTDEELARKIDHDTWDGDERVQHAA
;
A
#
# COMPACT_ATOMS: atom_id res chain seq x y z
N MET A 1 -35.43 6.62 18.93
CA MET A 1 -34.41 7.18 18.01
C MET A 1 -35.09 8.24 17.18
N HIS A 2 -34.69 9.50 17.26
CA HIS A 2 -35.17 10.51 16.33
C HIS A 2 -34.53 10.20 14.95
N PRO A 3 -35.30 10.17 13.86
CA PRO A 3 -34.75 9.94 12.54
C PRO A 3 -33.79 11.06 12.18
N VAL A 4 -32.55 10.71 11.88
CA VAL A 4 -31.56 11.68 11.39
C VAL A 4 -32.03 12.14 10.01
N PRO A 5 -32.13 13.47 9.74
CA PRO A 5 -32.57 13.95 8.44
C PRO A 5 -31.58 13.48 7.34
N PRO A 6 -32.07 13.19 6.13
CA PRO A 6 -31.20 12.83 5.02
C PRO A 6 -30.26 13.97 4.67
N LEU A 7 -29.15 13.65 3.99
CA LEU A 7 -28.18 14.65 3.52
C LEU A 7 -28.91 15.73 2.71
N ALA A 8 -28.55 16.99 2.95
CA ALA A 8 -29.07 18.10 2.14
C ALA A 8 -28.72 17.90 0.66
N SER A 9 -29.64 18.19 -0.23
CA SER A 9 -29.49 17.96 -1.69
C SER A 9 -28.22 18.61 -2.26
N HIS A 10 -27.86 19.79 -1.77
CA HIS A 10 -26.63 20.49 -2.16
C HIS A 10 -25.37 19.73 -1.70
N SER A 11 -25.36 19.24 -0.47
CA SER A 11 -24.24 18.44 0.06
C SER A 11 -24.04 17.14 -0.71
N LEU A 12 -25.14 16.48 -1.07
CA LEU A 12 -25.08 15.26 -1.91
C LEU A 12 -24.54 15.59 -3.31
N LEU A 13 -25.00 16.69 -3.93
CA LEU A 13 -24.53 17.11 -5.25
C LEU A 13 -23.02 17.38 -5.25
N VAL A 14 -22.52 18.16 -4.30
CA VAL A 14 -21.09 18.49 -4.18
C VAL A 14 -20.27 17.24 -3.94
N PHE A 15 -20.73 16.34 -3.06
CA PHE A 15 -20.06 15.07 -2.78
C PHE A 15 -19.94 14.17 -4.01
N LEU A 16 -21.03 13.99 -4.76
CA LEU A 16 -21.02 13.20 -5.99
C LEU A 16 -20.13 13.83 -7.07
N ALA A 17 -20.18 15.17 -7.21
CA ALA A 17 -19.32 15.89 -8.13
C ALA A 17 -17.84 15.74 -7.76
N ALA A 18 -17.48 15.84 -6.46
CA ALA A 18 -16.12 15.63 -5.98
C ALA A 18 -15.60 14.22 -6.33
N ILE A 19 -16.40 13.19 -6.06
CA ILE A 19 -16.01 11.79 -6.40
C ILE A 19 -15.82 11.65 -7.92
N ALA A 20 -16.76 12.16 -8.72
CA ALA A 20 -16.71 12.03 -10.17
C ALA A 20 -15.46 12.73 -10.75
N VAL A 21 -15.17 13.96 -10.29
CA VAL A 21 -13.99 14.71 -10.73
C VAL A 21 -12.70 14.03 -10.28
N LEU A 22 -12.60 13.63 -9.00
CA LEU A 22 -11.43 12.93 -8.48
C LEU A 22 -11.16 11.66 -9.28
N LEU A 23 -12.18 10.85 -9.52
CA LEU A 23 -12.02 9.59 -10.25
C LEU A 23 -11.65 9.84 -11.72
N ALA A 24 -12.32 10.77 -12.41
CA ALA A 24 -12.04 11.08 -13.82
C ALA A 24 -10.60 11.58 -14.01
N VAL A 25 -10.17 12.55 -13.19
CA VAL A 25 -8.83 13.11 -13.27
C VAL A 25 -7.78 12.08 -12.85
N ALA A 26 -8.03 11.29 -11.80
CA ALA A 26 -7.12 10.23 -11.35
C ALA A 26 -6.92 9.17 -12.45
N ARG A 27 -7.98 8.77 -13.13
CA ARG A 27 -7.90 7.82 -14.25
C ARG A 27 -7.17 8.42 -15.46
N LEU A 28 -7.39 9.70 -15.74
CA LEU A 28 -6.68 10.40 -16.81
C LEU A 28 -5.17 10.50 -16.52
N LEU A 29 -4.81 11.06 -15.38
CA LEU A 29 -3.41 11.24 -14.99
C LEU A 29 -2.70 9.90 -14.75
N GLY A 30 -3.39 8.89 -14.18
CA GLY A 30 -2.86 7.54 -14.04
C GLY A 30 -2.54 6.89 -15.40
N ARG A 31 -3.39 7.07 -16.41
CA ARG A 31 -3.12 6.63 -17.79
C ARG A 31 -1.95 7.38 -18.43
N LEU A 32 -1.86 8.69 -18.20
CA LEU A 32 -0.74 9.50 -18.70
C LEU A 32 0.58 9.06 -18.07
N ALA A 33 0.61 8.85 -16.76
CA ALA A 33 1.78 8.30 -16.05
C ALA A 33 2.19 6.94 -16.65
N ALA A 34 1.23 6.02 -16.85
CA ALA A 34 1.51 4.71 -17.44
C ALA A 34 2.07 4.80 -18.88
N ARG A 35 1.61 5.75 -19.69
CA ARG A 35 2.14 5.97 -21.06
C ARG A 35 3.60 6.39 -21.10
N ILE A 36 4.06 7.09 -20.07
CA ILE A 36 5.48 7.51 -19.93
C ILE A 36 6.31 6.53 -19.12
N GLY A 37 5.78 5.32 -18.86
CA GLY A 37 6.47 4.24 -18.18
C GLY A 37 6.54 4.38 -16.65
N MET A 38 5.71 5.24 -16.06
CA MET A 38 5.56 5.40 -14.60
C MET A 38 4.36 4.58 -14.08
N PRO A 39 4.38 4.13 -12.82
CA PRO A 39 3.21 3.51 -12.21
C PRO A 39 2.00 4.45 -12.20
N ALA A 40 0.80 3.93 -12.49
CA ALA A 40 -0.44 4.74 -12.53
C ALA A 40 -0.72 5.49 -11.23
N ILE A 41 -0.31 4.92 -10.10
CA ILE A 41 -0.45 5.51 -8.76
C ILE A 41 0.18 6.92 -8.65
N VAL A 42 1.25 7.18 -9.43
CA VAL A 42 1.90 8.50 -9.48
C VAL A 42 0.91 9.55 -9.98
N GLY A 43 0.20 9.26 -11.06
CA GLY A 43 -0.82 10.17 -11.61
C GLY A 43 -2.07 10.25 -10.74
N GLU A 44 -2.47 9.12 -10.15
CA GLU A 44 -3.62 9.07 -9.23
C GLU A 44 -3.39 9.93 -7.98
N LEU A 45 -2.21 9.84 -7.38
CA LEU A 45 -1.82 10.66 -6.23
C LEU A 45 -1.65 12.14 -6.61
N ALA A 46 -1.00 12.41 -7.76
CA ALA A 46 -0.84 13.76 -8.30
C ALA A 46 -2.20 14.46 -8.54
N THR A 47 -3.26 13.71 -8.83
CA THR A 47 -4.62 14.24 -8.94
C THR A 47 -5.03 15.01 -7.69
N GLY A 48 -4.88 14.40 -6.53
CA GLY A 48 -5.22 15.06 -5.28
C GLY A 48 -4.33 16.26 -4.97
N VAL A 49 -3.03 16.16 -5.29
CA VAL A 49 -2.10 17.30 -5.14
C VAL A 49 -2.52 18.48 -6.03
N ILE A 50 -2.91 18.20 -7.27
CA ILE A 50 -3.35 19.23 -8.24
C ILE A 50 -4.70 19.82 -7.83
N LEU A 51 -5.67 19.00 -7.46
CA LEU A 51 -7.02 19.42 -7.08
C LEU A 51 -7.13 19.93 -5.65
N GLY A 52 -6.10 19.70 -4.84
CA GLY A 52 -6.02 20.07 -3.44
C GLY A 52 -5.47 21.49 -3.19
N PRO A 53 -5.04 21.74 -1.95
CA PRO A 53 -4.56 23.05 -1.52
C PRO A 53 -3.28 23.48 -2.22
N SER A 54 -2.53 22.55 -2.82
CA SER A 54 -1.26 22.83 -3.46
C SER A 54 -1.39 23.64 -4.75
N LEU A 55 -2.41 23.42 -5.58
CA LEU A 55 -2.55 24.09 -6.88
C LEU A 55 -3.95 24.68 -7.09
N LEU A 56 -5.02 23.87 -7.01
CA LEU A 56 -6.37 24.34 -7.37
C LEU A 56 -6.82 25.49 -6.50
N LEU A 57 -6.50 25.48 -5.21
CA LEU A 57 -6.85 26.57 -4.29
C LEU A 57 -6.19 27.90 -4.68
N HIS A 58 -4.98 27.86 -5.25
CA HIS A 58 -4.23 29.06 -5.66
C HIS A 58 -4.65 29.56 -7.05
N VAL A 59 -4.99 28.64 -7.98
CA VAL A 59 -5.30 28.98 -9.38
C VAL A 59 -6.79 29.31 -9.55
N LEU A 60 -7.67 28.52 -8.94
CA LEU A 60 -9.13 28.65 -9.07
C LEU A 60 -9.81 28.52 -7.69
N PRO A 61 -9.64 29.51 -6.78
CA PRO A 61 -10.13 29.41 -5.39
C PRO A 61 -11.65 29.17 -5.31
N ARG A 62 -12.45 29.80 -6.18
CA ARG A 62 -13.91 29.60 -6.20
C ARG A 62 -14.30 28.17 -6.52
N ALA A 63 -13.65 27.55 -7.52
CA ALA A 63 -13.90 26.15 -7.89
C ALA A 63 -13.43 25.18 -6.80
N SER A 64 -12.29 25.47 -6.16
CA SER A 64 -11.75 24.68 -5.05
C SER A 64 -12.71 24.70 -3.85
N HIS A 65 -13.16 25.87 -3.42
CA HIS A 65 -14.11 26.00 -2.31
C HIS A 65 -15.49 25.40 -2.62
N TRP A 66 -15.93 25.40 -3.88
CA TRP A 66 -17.18 24.75 -4.26
C TRP A 66 -17.07 23.23 -4.26
N LEU A 67 -15.97 22.68 -4.84
CA LEU A 67 -15.79 21.24 -5.00
C LEU A 67 -15.34 20.57 -3.70
N PHE A 68 -14.50 21.26 -2.92
CA PHE A 68 -13.97 20.80 -1.64
C PHE A 68 -14.21 21.85 -0.55
N PRO A 69 -15.48 22.06 -0.16
CA PRO A 69 -15.80 23.02 0.88
C PRO A 69 -15.16 22.60 2.21
N ALA A 70 -14.77 23.58 3.02
CA ALA A 70 -14.24 23.37 4.37
C ALA A 70 -15.36 22.98 5.38
N ASP A 71 -16.30 22.16 4.94
CA ASP A 71 -17.38 21.60 5.78
C ASP A 71 -16.98 20.22 6.29
N ALA A 72 -17.04 20.04 7.61
CA ALA A 72 -16.66 18.79 8.27
C ALA A 72 -17.46 17.59 7.72
N ASN A 73 -18.74 17.76 7.42
CA ASN A 73 -19.57 16.67 6.89
C ASN A 73 -19.09 16.19 5.51
N GLN A 74 -18.72 17.12 4.63
CA GLN A 74 -18.18 16.79 3.30
C GLN A 74 -16.85 16.07 3.39
N VAL A 75 -15.95 16.55 4.26
CA VAL A 75 -14.66 15.92 4.51
C VAL A 75 -14.85 14.51 5.07
N HIS A 76 -15.77 14.32 6.03
CA HIS A 76 -16.06 13.01 6.61
C HIS A 76 -16.66 12.01 5.61
N LEU A 77 -17.50 12.48 4.68
CA LEU A 77 -18.05 11.62 3.63
C LEU A 77 -16.96 11.10 2.69
N LEU A 78 -16.07 12.00 2.23
CA LEU A 78 -14.92 11.59 1.40
C LEU A 78 -13.97 10.68 2.16
N ASP A 79 -13.70 10.96 3.42
CA ASP A 79 -12.87 10.10 4.28
C ASP A 79 -13.50 8.73 4.50
N GLY A 80 -14.80 8.66 4.69
CA GLY A 80 -15.52 7.39 4.87
C GLY A 80 -15.37 6.47 3.65
N ILE A 81 -15.58 7.01 2.45
CA ILE A 81 -15.38 6.23 1.20
C ILE A 81 -13.91 5.85 1.03
N ALA A 82 -12.99 6.77 1.28
CA ALA A 82 -11.56 6.49 1.17
C ALA A 82 -11.12 5.40 2.15
N GLN A 83 -11.65 5.38 3.38
CA GLN A 83 -11.33 4.35 4.37
C GLN A 83 -11.88 2.98 3.98
N VAL A 84 -13.15 2.90 3.54
CA VAL A 84 -13.71 1.64 3.02
C VAL A 84 -12.93 1.17 1.79
N GLY A 85 -12.58 2.11 0.89
CA GLY A 85 -11.75 1.84 -0.26
C GLY A 85 -10.37 1.29 0.12
N ALA A 86 -9.69 1.87 1.12
CA ALA A 86 -8.41 1.41 1.61
C ALA A 86 -8.49 0.01 2.25
N VAL A 87 -9.51 -0.26 3.07
CA VAL A 87 -9.76 -1.57 3.68
C VAL A 87 -9.97 -2.65 2.60
N LEU A 88 -10.83 -2.38 1.61
CA LEU A 88 -11.07 -3.32 0.52
C LEU A 88 -9.85 -3.50 -0.38
N LEU A 89 -9.11 -2.42 -0.66
CA LEU A 89 -7.91 -2.47 -1.46
C LEU A 89 -6.83 -3.34 -0.81
N VAL A 90 -6.61 -3.17 0.49
CA VAL A 90 -5.62 -3.98 1.23
C VAL A 90 -6.11 -5.41 1.40
N GLY A 91 -7.40 -5.62 1.64
CA GLY A 91 -8.00 -6.97 1.65
C GLY A 91 -7.82 -7.69 0.32
N VAL A 92 -8.06 -7.03 -0.81
CA VAL A 92 -7.81 -7.58 -2.15
C VAL A 92 -6.32 -7.83 -2.37
N THR A 93 -5.42 -6.97 -1.92
CA THR A 93 -3.97 -7.21 -1.97
C THR A 93 -3.61 -8.48 -1.19
N GLY A 94 -4.19 -8.69 -0.01
CA GLY A 94 -4.03 -9.93 0.76
C GLY A 94 -4.46 -11.19 -0.01
N THR A 95 -5.49 -11.10 -0.87
CA THR A 95 -5.91 -12.24 -1.71
C THR A 95 -4.89 -12.63 -2.78
N GLN A 96 -3.95 -11.76 -3.10
CA GLN A 96 -2.91 -11.99 -4.11
C GLN A 96 -1.64 -12.62 -3.54
N LEU A 97 -1.55 -12.78 -2.22
CA LEU A 97 -0.38 -13.35 -1.56
C LEU A 97 -0.20 -14.82 -1.94
N ASP A 98 0.92 -15.16 -2.59
CA ASP A 98 1.25 -16.55 -2.93
C ASP A 98 2.14 -17.21 -1.85
N LEU A 99 1.47 -17.91 -0.92
CA LEU A 99 2.16 -18.66 0.15
C LEU A 99 3.04 -19.80 -0.36
N ARG A 100 2.83 -20.31 -1.60
CA ARG A 100 3.70 -21.35 -2.18
C ARG A 100 5.01 -20.75 -2.66
N LEU A 101 4.93 -19.58 -3.32
CA LEU A 101 6.11 -18.84 -3.75
C LEU A 101 7.00 -18.50 -2.55
N LEU A 102 6.39 -18.02 -1.46
CA LEU A 102 7.09 -17.77 -0.20
C LEU A 102 7.82 -19.02 0.34
N ARG A 103 7.14 -20.17 0.35
CA ARG A 103 7.76 -21.42 0.80
C ARG A 103 8.87 -21.91 -0.12
N ARG A 104 8.71 -21.73 -1.43
CA ARG A 104 9.69 -22.14 -2.45
C ARG A 104 10.97 -21.30 -2.39
N MET A 105 10.82 -19.98 -2.27
CA MET A 105 11.96 -19.06 -2.19
C MET A 105 12.58 -18.99 -0.78
N GLY A 106 11.89 -19.47 0.23
CA GLY A 106 12.29 -19.77 1.61
C GLY A 106 13.33 -18.82 2.20
N GLY A 107 14.52 -19.37 2.49
CA GLY A 107 15.56 -18.64 3.19
C GLY A 107 16.14 -17.45 2.44
N THR A 108 16.12 -17.42 1.10
CA THR A 108 16.66 -16.29 0.33
C THR A 108 15.71 -15.08 0.42
N ALA A 109 14.41 -15.30 0.17
CA ALA A 109 13.41 -14.24 0.30
C ALA A 109 13.36 -13.69 1.73
N LEU A 110 13.44 -14.56 2.74
CA LEU A 110 13.42 -14.15 4.15
C LEU A 110 14.67 -13.33 4.53
N THR A 111 15.86 -13.70 4.04
CA THR A 111 17.11 -12.96 4.31
C THR A 111 17.08 -11.60 3.63
N VAL A 112 16.66 -11.55 2.36
CA VAL A 112 16.57 -10.29 1.59
C VAL A 112 15.53 -9.38 2.23
N SER A 113 14.32 -9.87 2.50
CA SER A 113 13.26 -9.09 3.14
C SER A 113 13.66 -8.66 4.56
N GLY A 114 14.22 -9.55 5.38
CA GLY A 114 14.63 -9.20 6.74
C GLY A 114 15.60 -8.01 6.79
N LEU A 115 16.66 -8.03 5.97
CA LEU A 115 17.58 -6.89 5.91
C LEU A 115 16.96 -5.67 5.23
N ASN A 116 16.11 -5.88 4.23
CA ASN A 116 15.38 -4.82 3.56
C ASN A 116 14.31 -4.15 4.45
N LEU A 117 13.90 -4.79 5.54
CA LEU A 117 13.07 -4.22 6.60
C LEU A 117 13.91 -3.57 7.70
N ILE A 118 14.89 -4.29 8.24
CA ILE A 118 15.65 -3.86 9.43
C ILE A 118 16.48 -2.62 9.14
N VAL A 119 17.18 -2.57 7.99
CA VAL A 119 18.08 -1.45 7.67
C VAL A 119 17.31 -0.14 7.49
N PRO A 120 16.28 -0.04 6.62
CA PRO A 120 15.51 1.20 6.50
C PRO A 120 14.72 1.54 7.76
N LEU A 121 14.22 0.54 8.50
CA LEU A 121 13.54 0.76 9.79
C LEU A 121 14.48 1.45 10.79
N ALA A 122 15.70 0.92 10.98
CA ALA A 122 16.69 1.48 11.89
C ALA A 122 17.10 2.90 11.49
N LEU A 123 17.37 3.11 10.18
CA LEU A 123 17.70 4.44 9.66
C LEU A 123 16.54 5.42 9.81
N GLY A 124 15.31 4.99 9.54
CA GLY A 124 14.10 5.80 9.69
C GLY A 124 13.81 6.17 11.15
N VAL A 125 13.96 5.22 12.07
CA VAL A 125 13.84 5.48 13.52
C VAL A 125 14.90 6.48 13.97
N THR A 126 16.16 6.25 13.60
CA THR A 126 17.26 7.18 13.93
C THR A 126 16.97 8.58 13.39
N LEU A 127 16.59 8.69 12.11
CA LEU A 127 16.24 9.98 11.51
C LEU A 127 15.04 10.64 12.20
N GLY A 128 14.00 9.88 12.53
CA GLY A 128 12.82 10.36 13.24
C GLY A 128 13.12 10.96 14.61
N LEU A 129 14.13 10.41 15.32
CA LEU A 129 14.58 10.94 16.61
C LEU A 129 15.27 12.32 16.46
N PHE A 130 15.89 12.60 15.33
CA PHE A 130 16.64 13.83 15.08
C PHE A 130 15.91 14.85 14.18
N LEU A 131 14.64 14.60 13.83
CA LEU A 131 13.86 15.55 13.01
C LEU A 131 13.78 16.92 13.67
N PRO A 132 13.92 18.01 12.87
CA PRO A 132 13.77 19.37 13.37
C PRO A 132 12.37 19.60 13.98
N ALA A 133 12.30 20.35 15.07
CA ALA A 133 11.05 20.68 15.73
C ALA A 133 10.03 21.42 14.82
N THR A 134 10.53 22.11 13.79
CA THR A 134 9.71 22.81 12.78
C THR A 134 8.92 21.84 11.87
N VAL A 135 9.35 20.59 11.77
CA VAL A 135 8.74 19.56 10.92
C VAL A 135 7.84 18.63 11.75
N VAL A 136 8.06 18.55 13.06
CA VAL A 136 7.34 17.68 13.97
C VAL A 136 6.00 18.28 14.40
N ALA A 137 4.97 17.46 14.60
CA ALA A 137 3.69 17.91 15.14
C ALA A 137 3.87 18.50 16.55
N ARG A 138 3.26 19.65 16.78
CA ARG A 138 3.16 20.24 18.14
C ARG A 138 2.00 19.54 18.85
N GLY A 139 2.27 18.55 19.68
CA GLY A 139 1.21 17.82 20.39
C GLY A 139 1.76 16.76 21.36
N HIS A 140 0.87 15.98 21.95
CA HIS A 140 1.16 14.98 22.96
C HIS A 140 1.86 13.70 22.44
N THR A 141 2.14 13.60 21.14
CA THR A 141 2.76 12.40 20.57
C THR A 141 4.22 12.31 20.97
N SER A 142 4.58 11.20 21.60
CA SER A 142 5.97 10.90 21.98
C SER A 142 6.88 10.92 20.74
N ARG A 143 8.05 11.53 20.86
CA ARG A 143 9.05 11.55 19.79
C ARG A 143 9.49 10.14 19.37
N VAL A 144 9.44 9.19 20.30
CA VAL A 144 9.71 7.76 20.01
C VAL A 144 8.65 7.18 19.08
N VAL A 145 7.36 7.49 19.32
CA VAL A 145 6.27 7.02 18.44
C VAL A 145 6.40 7.60 17.03
N LEU A 146 6.71 8.90 16.91
CA LEU A 146 6.98 9.52 15.61
C LEU A 146 8.16 8.85 14.92
N ALA A 147 9.25 8.61 15.63
CA ALA A 147 10.45 7.96 15.07
C ALA A 147 10.15 6.54 14.58
N LEU A 148 9.43 5.75 15.37
CA LEU A 148 8.96 4.43 14.97
C LEU A 148 8.05 4.51 13.74
N PHE A 149 7.16 5.49 13.69
CA PHE A 149 6.27 5.69 12.56
C PHE A 149 7.04 6.01 11.27
N ILE A 150 8.02 6.93 11.33
CA ILE A 150 8.93 7.23 10.21
C ILE A 150 9.72 5.99 9.80
N GLY A 151 10.20 5.20 10.77
CA GLY A 151 10.88 3.93 10.48
C GLY A 151 9.99 2.95 9.71
N VAL A 152 8.73 2.79 10.13
CA VAL A 152 7.77 1.91 9.44
C VAL A 152 7.49 2.42 8.03
N THR A 153 7.27 3.72 7.82
CA THR A 153 7.07 4.25 6.47
C THR A 153 8.29 4.01 5.57
N MET A 154 9.51 4.03 6.12
CA MET A 154 10.73 3.80 5.33
C MET A 154 10.97 2.32 4.98
N CYS A 155 10.52 1.38 5.80
CA CYS A 155 10.82 -0.03 5.58
C CYS A 155 9.81 -0.76 4.68
N VAL A 156 8.59 -0.24 4.47
CA VAL A 156 7.55 -0.90 3.70
C VAL A 156 7.79 -0.79 2.19
N SER A 157 7.47 -1.85 1.46
CA SER A 157 7.41 -1.91 -0.01
C SER A 157 5.94 -2.09 -0.43
N ALA A 158 5.61 -1.98 -1.72
CA ALA A 158 4.22 -2.13 -2.18
C ALA A 158 4.12 -3.23 -3.25
N ILE A 159 3.67 -4.43 -2.87
CA ILE A 159 3.50 -5.56 -3.82
C ILE A 159 2.71 -5.18 -5.07
N PRO A 160 1.55 -4.48 -5.01
CA PRO A 160 0.80 -4.19 -6.22
C PRO A 160 1.59 -3.36 -7.24
N VAL A 161 2.42 -2.42 -6.76
CA VAL A 161 3.29 -1.61 -7.63
C VAL A 161 4.45 -2.44 -8.16
N ILE A 162 5.07 -3.26 -7.31
CA ILE A 162 6.13 -4.20 -7.67
C ILE A 162 5.62 -5.18 -8.74
N ALA A 163 4.50 -5.86 -8.48
CA ALA A 163 3.92 -6.84 -9.39
C ALA A 163 3.55 -6.22 -10.74
N LYS A 164 2.95 -5.03 -10.74
CA LYS A 164 2.63 -4.29 -11.96
C LYS A 164 3.89 -3.93 -12.74
N THR A 165 4.91 -3.37 -12.07
CA THR A 165 6.19 -3.02 -12.70
C THR A 165 6.88 -4.25 -13.32
N LEU A 166 6.94 -5.37 -12.60
CA LEU A 166 7.51 -6.62 -13.09
C LEU A 166 6.71 -7.20 -14.27
N SER A 167 5.38 -7.11 -14.22
CA SER A 167 4.49 -7.52 -15.32
C SER A 167 4.72 -6.68 -16.57
N ASP A 168 4.73 -5.35 -16.44
CA ASP A 168 4.94 -4.42 -17.56
C ASP A 168 6.33 -4.59 -18.20
N MET A 169 7.33 -5.01 -17.40
CA MET A 169 8.68 -5.33 -17.85
C MET A 169 8.84 -6.79 -18.32
N ARG A 170 7.78 -7.60 -18.27
CA ARG A 170 7.82 -9.06 -18.56
C ARG A 170 8.88 -9.81 -17.75
N LEU A 171 9.00 -9.51 -16.45
CA LEU A 171 9.99 -10.12 -15.56
C LEU A 171 9.40 -11.16 -14.59
N LEU A 172 8.10 -11.44 -14.66
CA LEU A 172 7.43 -12.38 -13.75
C LEU A 172 7.96 -13.83 -13.87
N HIS A 173 8.42 -14.22 -15.05
CA HIS A 173 9.03 -15.53 -15.30
C HIS A 173 10.48 -15.64 -14.79
N ARG A 174 11.16 -14.51 -14.52
CA ARG A 174 12.54 -14.46 -14.04
C ARG A 174 12.65 -14.86 -12.56
N ASN A 175 13.71 -15.57 -12.20
CA ASN A 175 14.03 -15.91 -10.80
C ASN A 175 14.08 -14.65 -9.92
N LEU A 176 14.71 -13.60 -10.44
CA LEU A 176 14.79 -12.30 -9.78
C LEU A 176 13.39 -11.70 -9.54
N GLY A 177 12.50 -11.72 -10.55
CA GLY A 177 11.14 -11.21 -10.44
C GLY A 177 10.34 -11.97 -9.38
N GLN A 178 10.46 -13.30 -9.36
CA GLN A 178 9.83 -14.13 -8.33
C GLN A 178 10.41 -13.87 -6.93
N LEU A 179 11.71 -13.63 -6.82
CA LEU A 179 12.35 -13.29 -5.55
C LEU A 179 11.90 -11.92 -5.03
N ILE A 180 11.81 -10.91 -5.92
CA ILE A 180 11.28 -9.58 -5.57
C ILE A 180 9.83 -9.68 -5.06
N LEU A 181 8.97 -10.46 -5.74
CA LEU A 181 7.59 -10.68 -5.31
C LEU A 181 7.51 -11.40 -3.97
N ALA A 182 8.31 -12.46 -3.78
CA ALA A 182 8.33 -13.20 -2.52
C ALA A 182 8.83 -12.34 -1.35
N ALA A 183 9.94 -11.63 -1.54
CA ALA A 183 10.48 -10.73 -0.52
C ALA A 183 9.52 -9.55 -0.24
N GLY A 184 8.94 -8.95 -1.27
CA GLY A 184 7.92 -7.90 -1.14
C GLY A 184 6.68 -8.38 -0.38
N SER A 185 6.27 -9.63 -0.57
CA SER A 185 5.14 -10.23 0.17
C SER A 185 5.42 -10.35 1.68
N ILE A 186 6.66 -10.64 2.04
CA ILE A 186 7.10 -10.65 3.45
C ILE A 186 7.13 -9.22 3.99
N ASP A 187 7.66 -8.26 3.22
CA ASP A 187 7.71 -6.85 3.58
C ASP A 187 6.32 -6.27 3.84
N ASP A 188 5.33 -6.59 2.98
CA ASP A 188 3.95 -6.14 3.14
C ASP A 188 3.35 -6.67 4.45
N ALA A 189 3.46 -7.98 4.69
CA ALA A 189 2.95 -8.61 5.90
C ALA A 189 3.61 -7.98 7.16
N ALA A 190 4.92 -7.83 7.15
CA ALA A 190 5.67 -7.21 8.24
C ALA A 190 5.31 -5.73 8.42
N GLY A 191 5.12 -4.99 7.32
CA GLY A 191 4.72 -3.59 7.34
C GLY A 191 3.37 -3.38 8.05
N TRP A 192 2.37 -4.21 7.76
CA TRP A 192 1.08 -4.16 8.43
C TRP A 192 1.17 -4.52 9.91
N LEU A 193 2.00 -5.51 10.27
CA LEU A 193 2.29 -5.87 11.66
C LEU A 193 2.93 -4.69 12.41
N LEU A 194 3.97 -4.11 11.86
CA LEU A 194 4.68 -2.98 12.45
C LEU A 194 3.76 -1.77 12.59
N LEU A 195 2.95 -1.46 11.56
CA LEU A 195 1.96 -0.39 11.63
C LEU A 195 1.00 -0.61 12.81
N SER A 196 0.45 -1.83 12.96
CA SER A 196 -0.48 -2.13 14.04
C SER A 196 0.16 -1.92 15.42
N VAL A 197 1.41 -2.35 15.61
CA VAL A 197 2.15 -2.14 16.86
C VAL A 197 2.39 -0.66 17.13
N VAL A 198 2.81 0.09 16.12
CA VAL A 198 3.13 1.53 16.28
C VAL A 198 1.86 2.36 16.44
N SER A 199 0.77 2.04 15.72
CA SER A 199 -0.53 2.69 15.89
C SER A 199 -1.09 2.49 17.30
N ALA A 200 -0.94 1.29 17.82
CA ALA A 200 -1.33 0.98 19.19
C ALA A 200 -0.48 1.75 20.23
N ALA A 201 0.83 1.81 20.01
CA ALA A 201 1.72 2.61 20.86
C ALA A 201 1.39 4.11 20.81
N ALA A 202 0.90 4.60 19.67
CA ALA A 202 0.42 5.97 19.52
C ALA A 202 -0.85 6.25 20.34
N ALA A 203 -1.78 5.28 20.39
CA ALA A 203 -3.05 5.42 21.09
C ALA A 203 -2.93 5.26 22.63
N THR A 204 -2.07 4.34 23.10
CA THR A 204 -1.99 3.98 24.55
C THR A 204 -0.74 4.47 25.26
N GLY A 205 0.19 5.08 24.52
CA GLY A 205 1.53 5.42 24.99
C GLY A 205 2.47 4.21 25.04
N VAL A 206 3.78 4.49 25.04
CA VAL A 206 4.84 3.44 25.05
C VAL A 206 5.03 2.91 26.46
N ARG A 207 4.14 2.00 26.89
CA ARG A 207 4.32 1.22 28.11
C ARG A 207 4.61 -0.24 27.74
N THR A 208 5.73 -0.78 28.21
CA THR A 208 6.19 -2.13 27.84
C THR A 208 5.11 -3.21 28.02
N GLY A 209 4.33 -3.14 29.13
CA GLY A 209 3.24 -4.09 29.36
C GLY A 209 2.13 -4.03 28.31
N HIS A 210 1.73 -2.84 27.87
CA HIS A 210 0.69 -2.69 26.82
C HIS A 210 1.19 -3.18 25.46
N VAL A 211 2.45 -2.91 25.10
CA VAL A 211 3.05 -3.40 23.84
C VAL A 211 3.09 -4.94 23.82
N LEU A 212 3.48 -5.59 24.94
CA LEU A 212 3.48 -7.05 25.03
C LEU A 212 2.07 -7.66 24.87
N VAL A 213 1.08 -7.07 25.53
CA VAL A 213 -0.33 -7.50 25.42
C VAL A 213 -0.83 -7.34 23.98
N MET A 214 -0.51 -6.24 23.31
CA MET A 214 -0.88 -6.02 21.91
C MET A 214 -0.21 -6.99 20.94
N VAL A 215 1.07 -7.29 21.15
CA VAL A 215 1.78 -8.32 20.38
C VAL A 215 1.14 -9.69 20.61
N ALA A 216 0.73 -10.00 21.84
CA ALA A 216 0.01 -11.24 22.14
C ALA A 216 -1.35 -11.30 21.42
N TYR A 217 -2.15 -10.21 21.44
CA TYR A 217 -3.41 -10.14 20.67
C TYR A 217 -3.19 -10.27 19.16
N LEU A 218 -2.14 -9.66 18.64
CA LEU A 218 -1.80 -9.75 17.22
C LEU A 218 -1.43 -11.19 16.82
N ILE A 219 -0.59 -11.88 17.64
CA ILE A 219 -0.26 -13.30 17.41
C ILE A 219 -1.53 -14.17 17.53
N ALA A 220 -2.35 -13.95 18.56
CA ALA A 220 -3.59 -14.67 18.75
C ALA A 220 -4.57 -14.46 17.57
N PHE A 221 -4.69 -13.22 17.10
CA PHE A 221 -5.53 -12.89 15.94
C PHE A 221 -5.05 -13.62 14.67
N VAL A 222 -3.75 -13.60 14.36
CA VAL A 222 -3.18 -14.29 13.19
C VAL A 222 -3.37 -15.81 13.30
N LEU A 223 -3.14 -16.40 14.47
CA LEU A 223 -3.34 -17.83 14.70
C LEU A 223 -4.83 -18.21 14.58
N LEU A 224 -5.73 -17.43 15.18
CA LEU A 224 -7.17 -17.67 15.08
C LEU A 224 -7.67 -17.52 13.64
N ALA A 225 -7.23 -16.48 12.92
CA ALA A 225 -7.56 -16.30 11.51
C ALA A 225 -7.03 -17.44 10.63
N GLY A 226 -5.79 -17.89 10.89
CA GLY A 226 -5.14 -18.98 10.14
C GLY A 226 -5.70 -20.38 10.41
N THR A 227 -6.38 -20.58 11.54
CA THR A 227 -6.97 -21.87 11.97
C THR A 227 -8.49 -21.84 11.81
N VAL A 228 -9.21 -21.33 12.79
CA VAL A 228 -10.67 -21.28 12.83
C VAL A 228 -11.23 -20.41 11.72
N GLY A 229 -10.65 -19.21 11.51
CA GLY A 229 -11.03 -18.29 10.45
C GLY A 229 -10.92 -18.94 9.07
N ARG A 230 -9.81 -19.64 8.82
CA ARG A 230 -9.60 -20.34 7.54
C ARG A 230 -10.65 -21.44 7.30
N ALA A 231 -11.02 -22.20 8.33
CA ALA A 231 -12.06 -23.23 8.20
C ALA A 231 -13.43 -22.60 7.87
N GLY A 232 -13.79 -21.53 8.56
CA GLY A 232 -15.02 -20.77 8.32
C GLY A 232 -15.07 -20.15 6.92
N VAL A 233 -14.00 -19.44 6.53
CA VAL A 233 -13.87 -18.83 5.20
C VAL A 233 -13.96 -19.87 4.09
N LYS A 234 -13.26 -21.01 4.25
CA LYS A 234 -13.33 -22.11 3.30
C LYS A 234 -14.76 -22.62 3.16
N LYS A 235 -15.50 -22.81 4.25
CA LYS A 235 -16.89 -23.28 4.23
C LYS A 235 -17.79 -22.28 3.51
N VAL A 236 -17.71 -20.99 3.85
CA VAL A 236 -18.50 -19.93 3.22
C VAL A 236 -18.22 -19.87 1.72
N LEU A 237 -16.95 -19.78 1.32
CA LEU A 237 -16.57 -19.70 -0.09
C LEU A 237 -16.95 -20.97 -0.87
N THR A 238 -16.88 -22.17 -0.28
CA THR A 238 -17.34 -23.40 -0.94
C THR A 238 -18.85 -23.39 -1.24
N VAL A 239 -19.64 -22.76 -0.36
CA VAL A 239 -21.09 -22.65 -0.58
C VAL A 239 -21.38 -21.59 -1.64
N THR A 240 -20.77 -20.42 -1.56
CA THR A 240 -21.03 -19.29 -2.47
C THR A 240 -20.54 -19.55 -3.89
N THR A 241 -19.43 -20.28 -4.06
CA THR A 241 -18.88 -20.64 -5.39
C THR A 241 -19.70 -21.67 -6.15
N ARG A 242 -20.70 -22.33 -5.50
CA ARG A 242 -21.67 -23.19 -6.18
C ARG A 242 -22.70 -22.40 -6.98
N ALA A 243 -22.87 -21.12 -6.68
CA ALA A 243 -23.74 -20.25 -7.48
C ALA A 243 -23.14 -20.05 -8.89
N ALA A 244 -24.00 -20.03 -9.91
CA ALA A 244 -23.58 -19.82 -11.29
C ALA A 244 -22.99 -18.40 -11.50
N GLU A 245 -23.45 -17.43 -10.71
CA GLU A 245 -23.02 -16.04 -10.77
C GLU A 245 -21.94 -15.72 -9.74
N PRO A 246 -20.98 -14.81 -10.03
CA PRO A 246 -19.93 -14.43 -9.10
C PRO A 246 -20.41 -13.55 -7.93
N GLY A 247 -21.61 -12.96 -8.02
CA GLY A 247 -22.15 -12.01 -7.04
C GLY A 247 -22.09 -12.49 -5.59
N PRO A 248 -22.65 -13.67 -5.26
CA PRO A 248 -22.62 -14.20 -3.88
C PRO A 248 -21.20 -14.38 -3.33
N THR A 249 -20.24 -14.80 -4.17
CA THR A 249 -18.85 -14.99 -3.76
C THR A 249 -18.14 -13.66 -3.53
N VAL A 250 -18.41 -12.67 -4.37
CA VAL A 250 -17.90 -11.30 -4.21
C VAL A 250 -18.43 -10.69 -2.91
N ALA A 251 -19.74 -10.78 -2.67
CA ALA A 251 -20.35 -10.29 -1.44
C ALA A 251 -19.76 -10.97 -0.19
N ALA A 252 -19.62 -12.29 -0.21
CA ALA A 252 -19.00 -13.03 0.88
C ALA A 252 -17.55 -12.58 1.15
N ALA A 253 -16.76 -12.39 0.09
CA ALA A 253 -15.37 -11.91 0.23
C ALA A 253 -15.32 -10.51 0.85
N VAL A 254 -16.16 -9.58 0.41
CA VAL A 254 -16.28 -8.24 1.00
C VAL A 254 -16.65 -8.32 2.48
N VAL A 255 -17.65 -9.12 2.84
CA VAL A 255 -18.05 -9.31 4.23
C VAL A 255 -16.93 -9.90 5.08
N ILE A 256 -16.19 -10.89 4.57
CA ILE A 256 -15.04 -11.50 5.27
C ILE A 256 -13.94 -10.45 5.50
N ILE A 257 -13.62 -9.64 4.48
CA ILE A 257 -12.59 -8.58 4.60
C ILE A 257 -13.03 -7.54 5.64
N LEU A 258 -14.27 -7.08 5.59
CA LEU A 258 -14.81 -6.11 6.55
C LEU A 258 -14.89 -6.70 7.97
N ALA A 259 -15.31 -7.96 8.11
CA ALA A 259 -15.32 -8.65 9.40
C ALA A 259 -13.91 -8.76 10.01
N GLY A 260 -12.90 -9.05 9.18
CA GLY A 260 -11.50 -9.03 9.62
C GLY A 260 -11.07 -7.63 10.11
N ALA A 261 -11.43 -6.58 9.36
CA ALA A 261 -11.14 -5.20 9.74
C ALA A 261 -11.82 -4.80 11.05
N VAL A 262 -13.11 -5.13 11.21
CA VAL A 262 -13.89 -4.86 12.43
C VAL A 262 -13.30 -5.61 13.63
N THR A 263 -12.95 -6.88 13.46
CA THR A 263 -12.35 -7.68 14.55
C THR A 263 -11.00 -7.11 14.98
N ALA A 264 -10.14 -6.71 14.04
CA ALA A 264 -8.89 -6.05 14.37
C ALA A 264 -9.11 -4.73 15.11
N ALA A 265 -10.04 -3.90 14.64
CA ALA A 265 -10.42 -2.64 15.29
C ALA A 265 -10.93 -2.86 16.73
N ALA A 266 -11.78 -3.85 16.94
CA ALA A 266 -12.32 -4.20 18.25
C ALA A 266 -11.23 -4.66 19.25
N LEU A 267 -10.13 -5.21 18.72
CA LEU A 267 -8.95 -5.60 19.52
C LEU A 267 -7.93 -4.45 19.68
N GLY A 268 -8.27 -3.23 19.24
CA GLY A 268 -7.37 -2.06 19.32
C GLY A 268 -6.25 -2.06 18.28
N MET A 269 -6.33 -2.93 17.26
CA MET A 269 -5.38 -2.97 16.15
C MET A 269 -5.87 -2.12 14.97
N GLU A 270 -4.96 -1.83 14.04
CA GLU A 270 -5.32 -1.10 12.82
C GLU A 270 -6.28 -1.95 11.94
N PRO A 271 -7.46 -1.43 11.55
CA PRO A 271 -8.47 -2.17 10.78
C PRO A 271 -7.92 -2.75 9.47
N ILE A 272 -7.01 -2.04 8.84
CA ILE A 272 -6.40 -2.41 7.55
C ILE A 272 -5.57 -3.70 7.69
N PHE A 273 -4.91 -3.92 8.83
CA PHE A 273 -4.23 -5.18 9.14
C PHE A 273 -5.20 -6.37 9.15
N GLY A 274 -6.36 -6.20 9.80
CA GLY A 274 -7.41 -7.23 9.82
C GLY A 274 -7.93 -7.57 8.42
N ALA A 275 -8.12 -6.55 7.57
CA ALA A 275 -8.49 -6.72 6.17
C ALA A 275 -7.44 -7.51 5.38
N PHE A 276 -6.14 -7.20 5.58
CA PHE A 276 -5.03 -7.92 4.95
C PHE A 276 -5.00 -9.39 5.34
N ILE A 277 -5.13 -9.69 6.63
CA ILE A 277 -5.15 -11.08 7.13
C ILE A 277 -6.37 -11.83 6.57
N ALA A 278 -7.57 -11.21 6.56
CA ALA A 278 -8.77 -11.80 5.97
C ALA A 278 -8.56 -12.12 4.47
N GLY A 279 -7.98 -11.20 3.72
CA GLY A 279 -7.59 -11.41 2.32
C GLY A 279 -6.63 -12.58 2.13
N THR A 280 -5.60 -12.67 2.98
CA THR A 280 -4.62 -13.77 2.98
C THR A 280 -5.29 -15.13 3.26
N VAL A 281 -6.26 -15.15 4.19
CA VAL A 281 -7.04 -16.37 4.49
C VAL A 281 -7.92 -16.77 3.29
N ILE A 282 -8.53 -15.81 2.59
CA ILE A 282 -9.25 -16.05 1.33
C ILE A 282 -8.30 -16.65 0.29
N SER A 283 -7.11 -16.09 0.10
CA SER A 283 -6.08 -16.62 -0.82
C SER A 283 -5.71 -18.06 -0.50
N ALA A 284 -5.52 -18.37 0.78
CA ALA A 284 -5.17 -19.70 1.24
C ALA A 284 -6.26 -20.75 0.96
N SER A 285 -7.52 -20.35 0.77
CA SER A 285 -8.64 -21.26 0.46
C SER A 285 -8.64 -21.75 -0.99
N ARG A 286 -8.08 -20.99 -1.94
CA ARG A 286 -7.97 -21.26 -3.40
C ARG A 286 -9.30 -21.51 -4.14
N ILE A 287 -10.43 -21.30 -3.49
CA ILE A 287 -11.74 -21.71 -4.02
C ILE A 287 -12.34 -20.64 -4.94
N ALA A 288 -12.05 -19.35 -4.67
CA ALA A 288 -12.81 -18.24 -5.26
C ALA A 288 -12.02 -17.37 -6.24
N GLN A 289 -10.78 -17.70 -6.62
CA GLN A 289 -9.87 -16.78 -7.32
C GLN A 289 -10.44 -16.23 -8.64
N ARG A 290 -11.11 -17.05 -9.45
CA ARG A 290 -11.73 -16.61 -10.72
C ARG A 290 -12.92 -15.68 -10.48
N GLN A 291 -13.78 -16.00 -9.50
CA GLN A 291 -14.98 -15.21 -9.19
C GLN A 291 -14.64 -13.87 -8.52
N LEU A 292 -13.48 -13.74 -7.86
CA LEU A 292 -12.99 -12.49 -7.26
C LEU A 292 -12.40 -11.51 -8.30
N ALA A 293 -12.29 -11.87 -9.57
CA ALA A 293 -11.79 -10.97 -10.61
C ALA A 293 -12.63 -9.69 -10.72
N ALA A 294 -13.95 -9.79 -10.62
CA ALA A 294 -14.85 -8.62 -10.64
C ALA A 294 -14.59 -7.67 -9.45
N LEU A 295 -14.45 -8.21 -8.23
CA LEU A 295 -14.10 -7.43 -7.05
C LEU A 295 -12.75 -6.74 -7.23
N ARG A 296 -11.75 -7.47 -7.70
CA ARG A 296 -10.42 -6.95 -7.97
C ARG A 296 -10.45 -5.80 -8.97
N THR A 297 -11.18 -5.97 -10.06
CA THR A 297 -11.33 -4.94 -11.09
C THR A 297 -11.99 -3.69 -10.52
N LEU A 298 -13.08 -3.81 -9.77
CA LEU A 298 -13.75 -2.68 -9.13
C LEU A 298 -12.81 -1.96 -8.16
N VAL A 299 -12.17 -2.71 -7.27
CA VAL A 299 -11.27 -2.14 -6.25
C VAL A 299 -10.08 -1.43 -6.89
N LEU A 300 -9.40 -2.04 -7.86
CA LEU A 300 -8.23 -1.45 -8.50
C LEU A 300 -8.56 -0.35 -9.51
N SER A 301 -9.77 -0.39 -10.13
CA SER A 301 -10.14 0.59 -11.14
C SER A 301 -10.91 1.80 -10.61
N VAL A 302 -11.56 1.67 -9.45
CA VAL A 302 -12.40 2.74 -8.88
C VAL A 302 -11.92 3.15 -7.50
N LEU A 303 -11.80 2.19 -6.57
CA LEU A 303 -11.48 2.53 -5.18
C LEU A 303 -10.02 2.95 -5.00
N ALA A 304 -9.06 2.26 -5.63
CA ALA A 304 -7.65 2.61 -5.51
C ALA A 304 -7.33 4.03 -6.03
N PRO A 305 -7.75 4.43 -7.25
CA PRO A 305 -7.59 5.81 -7.71
C PRO A 305 -8.26 6.83 -6.80
N LEU A 306 -9.43 6.51 -6.26
CA LEU A 306 -10.13 7.41 -5.36
C LEU A 306 -9.38 7.57 -4.02
N VAL A 307 -8.91 6.47 -3.43
CA VAL A 307 -8.07 6.49 -2.21
C VAL A 307 -6.81 7.30 -2.44
N MET A 308 -6.14 7.12 -3.58
CA MET A 308 -4.92 7.88 -3.90
C MET A 308 -5.19 9.36 -4.11
N ALA A 309 -6.25 9.70 -4.84
CA ALA A 309 -6.63 11.08 -5.08
C ALA A 309 -7.05 11.79 -3.78
N THR A 310 -7.83 11.13 -2.91
CA THR A 310 -8.20 11.70 -1.60
C THR A 310 -7.01 11.86 -0.66
N ALA A 311 -6.05 10.94 -0.71
CA ALA A 311 -4.79 11.08 0.01
C ALA A 311 -3.98 12.29 -0.51
N GLY A 312 -3.92 12.46 -1.82
CA GLY A 312 -3.26 13.59 -2.47
C GLY A 312 -3.86 14.94 -2.10
N LEU A 313 -5.19 15.02 -1.84
CA LEU A 313 -5.85 16.26 -1.37
C LEU A 313 -5.29 16.79 -0.05
N ARG A 314 -4.64 15.95 0.75
CA ARG A 314 -4.03 16.31 2.05
C ARG A 314 -2.57 16.72 1.93
N VAL A 315 -1.99 16.59 0.75
CA VAL A 315 -0.60 16.99 0.46
C VAL A 315 -0.54 18.49 0.19
N ASP A 316 0.30 19.18 0.93
CA ASP A 316 0.60 20.59 0.71
C ASP A 316 2.07 20.75 0.30
N VAL A 317 2.31 20.85 -1.00
CA VAL A 317 3.68 21.03 -1.52
C VAL A 317 4.23 22.43 -1.22
N THR A 318 3.41 23.40 -0.85
CA THR A 318 3.86 24.77 -0.54
C THR A 318 4.76 24.81 0.70
N VAL A 319 4.62 23.82 1.61
CA VAL A 319 5.47 23.71 2.80
C VAL A 319 6.95 23.48 2.43
N LEU A 320 7.22 22.94 1.24
CA LEU A 320 8.59 22.72 0.72
C LEU A 320 9.29 24.03 0.32
N ALA A 321 8.56 25.14 0.22
CA ALA A 321 9.18 26.45 0.01
C ALA A 321 10.02 26.91 1.22
N ARG A 322 9.83 26.28 2.39
CA ARG A 322 10.66 26.53 3.57
C ARG A 322 11.98 25.74 3.47
N PRO A 323 13.17 26.37 3.48
CA PRO A 323 14.45 25.68 3.25
C PRO A 323 14.71 24.51 4.20
N VAL A 324 14.36 24.65 5.49
CA VAL A 324 14.52 23.60 6.50
C VAL A 324 13.63 22.37 6.16
N VAL A 325 12.41 22.60 5.69
CA VAL A 325 11.47 21.51 5.31
C VAL A 325 11.97 20.83 4.04
N ALA A 326 12.38 21.60 3.02
CA ALA A 326 12.93 21.06 1.78
C ALA A 326 14.20 20.22 2.02
N LEU A 327 15.14 20.72 2.83
CA LEU A 327 16.34 19.97 3.20
C LEU A 327 15.99 18.69 3.97
N THR A 328 15.08 18.78 4.92
CA THR A 328 14.59 17.59 5.67
C THR A 328 13.96 16.58 4.74
N ALA A 329 13.11 17.02 3.81
CA ALA A 329 12.48 16.15 2.81
C ALA A 329 13.54 15.46 1.93
N LEU A 330 14.55 16.20 1.46
CA LEU A 330 15.64 15.65 0.67
C LEU A 330 16.42 14.59 1.45
N VAL A 331 16.78 14.86 2.71
CA VAL A 331 17.48 13.90 3.57
C VAL A 331 16.64 12.65 3.79
N ILE A 332 15.33 12.79 4.07
CA ILE A 332 14.41 11.66 4.26
C ILE A 332 14.34 10.82 2.99
N VAL A 333 14.20 11.43 1.81
CA VAL A 333 14.17 10.72 0.51
C VAL A 333 15.48 9.96 0.28
N LEU A 334 16.63 10.60 0.46
CA LEU A 334 17.95 9.97 0.27
C LEU A 334 18.16 8.80 1.24
N VAL A 335 17.81 8.96 2.51
CA VAL A 335 17.93 7.89 3.52
C VAL A 335 16.97 6.76 3.20
N ALA A 336 15.74 7.04 2.79
CA ALA A 336 14.76 6.03 2.40
C ALA A 336 15.26 5.19 1.21
N ILE A 337 15.78 5.83 0.17
CA ILE A 337 16.35 5.17 -1.01
C ILE A 337 17.58 4.35 -0.62
N SER A 338 18.58 4.99 0.00
CA SER A 338 19.84 4.33 0.35
C SER A 338 19.66 3.18 1.33
N GLY A 339 18.73 3.32 2.31
CA GLY A 339 18.41 2.26 3.26
C GLY A 339 17.81 1.02 2.59
N LYS A 340 16.87 1.21 1.66
CA LYS A 340 16.27 0.11 0.89
C LYS A 340 17.29 -0.59 0.00
N PHE A 341 18.10 0.18 -0.74
CA PHE A 341 19.18 -0.41 -1.55
C PHE A 341 20.21 -1.13 -0.69
N ALA A 342 20.65 -0.53 0.40
CA ALA A 342 21.64 -1.15 1.30
C ALA A 342 21.10 -2.45 1.92
N GLY A 343 19.84 -2.47 2.40
CA GLY A 343 19.23 -3.65 2.98
C GLY A 343 19.05 -4.78 1.97
N ALA A 344 18.48 -4.50 0.81
CA ALA A 344 18.27 -5.49 -0.24
C ALA A 344 19.60 -6.01 -0.81
N TYR A 345 20.58 -5.11 -1.04
CA TYR A 345 21.92 -5.47 -1.52
C TYR A 345 22.65 -6.34 -0.50
N ALA A 346 22.64 -5.98 0.77
CA ALA A 346 23.25 -6.78 1.83
C ALA A 346 22.61 -8.17 1.91
N GLY A 347 21.27 -8.26 1.83
CA GLY A 347 20.52 -9.52 1.80
C GLY A 347 20.92 -10.39 0.60
N ALA A 348 21.02 -9.80 -0.58
CA ALA A 348 21.46 -10.47 -1.79
C ALA A 348 22.89 -11.03 -1.65
N ARG A 349 23.84 -10.21 -1.16
CA ARG A 349 25.24 -10.62 -0.97
C ARG A 349 25.40 -11.73 0.07
N LEU A 350 24.65 -11.69 1.17
CA LEU A 350 24.62 -12.78 2.15
C LEU A 350 24.14 -14.12 1.54
N ARG A 351 23.28 -14.07 0.54
CA ARG A 351 22.79 -15.23 -0.20
C ARG A 351 23.59 -15.52 -1.46
N ARG A 352 24.77 -14.93 -1.60
CA ARG A 352 25.73 -15.13 -2.72
C ARG A 352 25.16 -14.76 -4.10
N LEU A 353 24.16 -13.88 -4.15
CA LEU A 353 23.69 -13.30 -5.40
C LEU A 353 24.71 -12.31 -5.96
N SER A 354 24.68 -12.07 -7.27
CA SER A 354 25.56 -11.11 -7.94
C SER A 354 25.27 -9.66 -7.52
N SER A 355 26.20 -8.77 -7.75
CA SER A 355 26.01 -7.34 -7.49
C SER A 355 24.88 -6.75 -8.33
N ALA A 356 24.71 -7.19 -9.58
CA ALA A 356 23.62 -6.76 -10.45
C ALA A 356 22.25 -7.18 -9.90
N GLU A 357 22.14 -8.42 -9.41
CA GLU A 357 20.91 -8.92 -8.76
C GLU A 357 20.62 -8.13 -7.47
N GLY A 358 21.65 -7.80 -6.67
CA GLY A 358 21.48 -7.00 -5.46
C GLY A 358 20.95 -5.59 -5.76
N ILE A 359 21.45 -4.94 -6.80
CA ILE A 359 20.95 -3.63 -7.25
C ILE A 359 19.53 -3.74 -7.80
N ALA A 360 19.22 -4.78 -8.56
CA ALA A 360 17.90 -5.03 -9.10
C ALA A 360 16.86 -5.32 -8.00
N LEU A 361 17.24 -6.10 -6.97
CA LEU A 361 16.43 -6.29 -5.76
C LEU A 361 16.18 -4.97 -5.05
N GLY A 362 17.22 -4.16 -4.83
CA GLY A 362 17.07 -2.83 -4.23
C GLY A 362 16.14 -1.92 -5.01
N ALA A 363 16.24 -1.91 -6.34
CA ALA A 363 15.35 -1.13 -7.20
C ALA A 363 13.90 -1.63 -7.15
N GLY A 364 13.68 -2.95 -7.28
CA GLY A 364 12.36 -3.55 -7.27
C GLY A 364 11.66 -3.35 -5.92
N MET A 365 12.37 -3.58 -4.81
CA MET A 365 11.82 -3.46 -3.46
C MET A 365 11.72 -2.01 -2.97
N ASN A 366 12.31 -1.05 -3.67
CA ASN A 366 12.14 0.37 -3.40
C ASN A 366 10.86 0.94 -4.04
N ALA A 367 10.14 0.16 -4.84
CA ALA A 367 8.83 0.55 -5.35
C ALA A 367 7.83 0.65 -4.20
N ARG A 368 7.33 1.85 -3.98
CA ARG A 368 6.38 2.19 -2.94
C ARG A 368 5.02 2.53 -3.56
N GLY A 369 3.97 2.64 -2.74
CA GLY A 369 2.67 2.90 -3.34
C GLY A 369 1.57 3.08 -2.32
N VAL A 370 0.42 2.43 -2.60
CA VAL A 370 -0.80 2.55 -1.79
C VAL A 370 -0.55 2.33 -0.31
N ILE A 371 0.24 1.32 0.03
CA ILE A 371 0.48 0.92 1.43
C ILE A 371 1.14 2.04 2.21
N GLU A 372 2.16 2.68 1.65
CA GLU A 372 2.84 3.80 2.31
C GLU A 372 1.92 5.01 2.49
N VAL A 373 1.11 5.31 1.47
CA VAL A 373 0.12 6.38 1.55
C VAL A 373 -0.94 6.10 2.62
N VAL A 374 -1.40 4.85 2.72
CA VAL A 374 -2.33 4.42 3.76
C VAL A 374 -1.70 4.50 5.16
N ILE A 375 -0.44 4.09 5.30
CA ILE A 375 0.32 4.27 6.55
C ILE A 375 0.40 5.77 6.90
N ALA A 376 0.75 6.63 5.94
CA ALA A 376 0.82 8.06 6.17
C ALA A 376 -0.53 8.67 6.59
N LEU A 377 -1.64 8.24 5.95
CA LEU A 377 -2.99 8.64 6.35
C LEU A 377 -3.33 8.20 7.77
N THR A 378 -2.95 6.99 8.16
CA THR A 378 -3.12 6.50 9.53
C THR A 378 -2.33 7.35 10.52
N GLY A 379 -1.07 7.70 10.19
CA GLY A 379 -0.26 8.60 11.02
C GLY A 379 -0.85 10.00 11.18
N LEU A 380 -1.45 10.52 10.11
CA LEU A 380 -2.15 11.80 10.14
C LEU A 380 -3.40 11.73 11.04
N ARG A 381 -4.22 10.67 10.91
CA ARG A 381 -5.41 10.44 11.75
C ARG A 381 -5.08 10.30 13.22
N LEU A 382 -4.00 9.61 13.55
CA LEU A 382 -3.53 9.42 14.91
C LEU A 382 -2.85 10.66 15.51
N GLY A 383 -2.68 11.73 14.72
CA GLY A 383 -1.97 12.94 15.13
C GLY A 383 -0.46 12.74 15.31
N VAL A 384 0.08 11.59 14.89
CA VAL A 384 1.53 11.30 14.89
C VAL A 384 2.24 12.13 13.83
N LEU A 385 1.64 12.23 12.64
CA LEU A 385 2.10 13.07 11.55
C LEU A 385 1.26 14.37 11.50
N ASN A 386 1.91 15.49 11.20
CA ASN A 386 1.24 16.70 10.76
C ASN A 386 1.23 16.78 9.23
N THR A 387 0.58 17.80 8.64
CA THR A 387 0.54 18.00 7.19
C THR A 387 1.94 18.03 6.56
N THR A 388 2.92 18.65 7.23
CA THR A 388 4.30 18.74 6.72
C THR A 388 4.98 17.37 6.66
N THR A 389 4.96 16.60 7.76
CA THR A 389 5.54 15.23 7.77
C THR A 389 4.78 14.29 6.86
N TYR A 390 3.45 14.41 6.79
CA TYR A 390 2.62 13.68 5.84
C TYR A 390 3.05 13.96 4.40
N THR A 391 3.19 15.23 4.02
CA THR A 391 3.65 15.65 2.68
C THR A 391 5.01 15.06 2.35
N ILE A 392 5.95 15.08 3.30
CA ILE A 392 7.28 14.49 3.11
C ILE A 392 7.20 12.98 2.88
N VAL A 393 6.43 12.24 3.67
CA VAL A 393 6.27 10.78 3.51
C VAL A 393 5.65 10.45 2.16
N VAL A 394 4.61 11.18 1.75
CA VAL A 394 3.97 10.98 0.44
C VAL A 394 4.93 11.33 -0.71
N LEU A 395 5.78 12.35 -0.53
CA LEU A 395 6.84 12.69 -1.50
C LEU A 395 7.87 11.57 -1.64
N VAL A 396 8.24 10.91 -0.53
CA VAL A 396 9.10 9.71 -0.58
C VAL A 396 8.46 8.62 -1.42
N ALA A 397 7.18 8.31 -1.19
CA ALA A 397 6.44 7.31 -1.98
C ALA A 397 6.45 7.66 -3.46
N LEU A 398 6.20 8.92 -3.80
CA LEU A 398 6.16 9.39 -5.19
C LEU A 398 7.53 9.25 -5.88
N VAL A 399 8.58 9.79 -5.26
CA VAL A 399 9.95 9.79 -5.83
C VAL A 399 10.46 8.36 -6.03
N THR A 400 10.30 7.51 -5.03
CA THR A 400 10.77 6.12 -5.11
C THR A 400 9.98 5.30 -6.12
N SER A 401 8.66 5.53 -6.27
CA SER A 401 7.83 4.87 -7.28
C SER A 401 8.20 5.27 -8.71
N ILE A 402 8.58 6.54 -8.93
CA ILE A 402 9.06 7.03 -10.22
C ILE A 402 10.45 6.43 -10.54
N MET A 403 11.32 6.33 -9.54
CA MET A 403 12.69 5.87 -9.70
C MET A 403 12.79 4.36 -9.94
N ALA A 404 11.93 3.56 -9.32
CA ALA A 404 12.05 2.10 -9.31
C ALA A 404 12.07 1.46 -10.72
N PRO A 405 11.15 1.77 -11.66
CA PRO A 405 11.12 1.12 -12.98
C PRO A 405 12.38 1.37 -13.82
N PRO A 406 12.92 2.61 -13.98
CA PRO A 406 14.10 2.84 -14.80
C PRO A 406 15.35 2.19 -14.20
N VAL A 407 15.54 2.24 -12.88
CA VAL A 407 16.69 1.61 -12.21
C VAL A 407 16.63 0.08 -12.32
N LEU A 408 15.44 -0.49 -12.10
CA LEU A 408 15.22 -1.94 -12.24
C LEU A 408 15.52 -2.39 -13.69
N ARG A 409 15.04 -1.65 -14.69
CA ARG A 409 15.30 -1.95 -16.12
C ARG A 409 16.78 -1.96 -16.42
N HIS A 410 17.52 -0.95 -15.95
CA HIS A 410 18.96 -0.87 -16.14
C HIS A 410 19.71 -2.01 -15.41
N ALA A 411 19.32 -2.36 -14.20
CA ALA A 411 19.96 -3.42 -13.44
C ALA A 411 19.71 -4.81 -14.07
N VAL A 412 18.48 -5.08 -14.51
CA VAL A 412 18.10 -6.37 -15.13
C VAL A 412 18.78 -6.59 -16.48
N SER A 413 19.06 -5.53 -17.26
CA SER A 413 19.77 -5.67 -18.54
C SER A 413 21.18 -6.26 -18.41
N ARG A 414 21.76 -6.25 -17.21
CA ARG A 414 23.08 -6.81 -16.88
C ARG A 414 23.04 -8.24 -16.35
N ILE A 415 21.84 -8.85 -16.25
CA ILE A 415 21.65 -10.19 -15.69
C ILE A 415 21.28 -11.14 -16.82
N THR A 416 22.11 -12.13 -17.07
CA THR A 416 21.83 -13.17 -18.07
C THR A 416 20.63 -14.01 -17.68
N GLN A 417 19.87 -14.49 -18.67
CA GLN A 417 18.77 -15.40 -18.45
C GLN A 417 19.30 -16.84 -18.34
N THR A 418 18.71 -17.62 -17.43
CA THR A 418 18.98 -19.04 -17.33
C THR A 418 18.05 -19.84 -18.27
N ASP A 419 18.44 -21.07 -18.63
CA ASP A 419 17.61 -21.96 -19.49
C ASP A 419 16.26 -22.26 -18.84
N GLU A 420 16.20 -22.39 -17.51
CA GLU A 420 14.95 -22.58 -16.78
C GLU A 420 14.03 -21.36 -16.84
N GLU A 421 14.59 -20.16 -16.85
CA GLU A 421 13.81 -18.91 -17.01
C GLU A 421 13.26 -18.80 -18.43
N LEU A 422 14.03 -19.25 -19.42
CA LEU A 422 13.61 -19.27 -20.82
C LEU A 422 12.46 -20.27 -21.04
N ALA A 423 12.56 -21.47 -20.47
CA ALA A 423 11.48 -22.47 -20.51
C ALA A 423 10.18 -21.91 -19.87
N ARG A 424 10.27 -21.28 -18.70
CA ARG A 424 9.11 -20.64 -18.04
C ARG A 424 8.53 -19.48 -18.84
N LYS A 425 9.34 -18.79 -19.61
CA LYS A 425 8.86 -17.74 -20.51
C LYS A 425 8.00 -18.32 -21.62
N ILE A 426 8.42 -19.41 -22.23
CA ILE A 426 7.66 -20.11 -23.29
C ILE A 426 6.31 -20.58 -22.75
N ASP A 427 6.29 -21.21 -21.57
CA ASP A 427 5.04 -21.64 -20.92
C ASP A 427 4.09 -20.46 -20.62
N HIS A 428 4.63 -19.32 -20.20
CA HIS A 428 3.83 -18.12 -19.91
C HIS A 428 3.28 -17.49 -21.20
N ASP A 429 4.07 -17.42 -22.25
CA ASP A 429 3.67 -16.82 -23.53
C ASP A 429 2.63 -17.70 -24.26
N THR A 430 2.68 -19.03 -24.10
CA THR A 430 1.67 -19.96 -24.61
C THR A 430 0.34 -19.80 -23.87
N TRP A 431 0.35 -19.63 -22.55
CA TRP A 431 -0.86 -19.37 -21.75
C TRP A 431 -1.53 -18.05 -22.09
N ASP A 432 -0.77 -16.98 -22.22
CA ASP A 432 -1.28 -15.65 -22.63
C ASP A 432 -1.81 -15.65 -24.07
N GLY A 433 -1.27 -16.50 -24.93
CA GLY A 433 -1.73 -16.73 -26.31
C GLY A 433 -3.10 -17.42 -26.36
N ASP A 434 -3.28 -18.46 -25.57
CA ASP A 434 -4.55 -19.22 -25.47
C ASP A 434 -5.68 -18.38 -24.85
N GLU A 435 -5.39 -17.55 -23.83
CA GLU A 435 -6.41 -16.65 -23.27
C GLU A 435 -6.89 -15.58 -24.28
N ARG A 436 -5.99 -15.05 -25.10
CA ARG A 436 -6.36 -14.07 -26.15
C ARG A 436 -7.20 -14.68 -27.26
N VAL A 437 -6.98 -15.95 -27.60
CA VAL A 437 -7.79 -16.68 -28.59
C VAL A 437 -9.18 -17.01 -28.04
N GLN A 438 -9.29 -17.36 -26.74
CA GLN A 438 -10.58 -17.61 -26.09
C GLN A 438 -11.44 -16.36 -25.84
N HIS A 439 -10.83 -15.16 -25.76
CA HIS A 439 -11.57 -13.89 -25.67
C HIS A 439 -11.90 -13.24 -27.01
N ALA A 440 -11.36 -13.75 -28.12
CA ALA A 440 -11.63 -13.28 -29.47
C ALA A 440 -12.65 -14.16 -30.24
N ALA A 441 -13.04 -15.30 -29.67
CA ALA A 441 -14.11 -16.18 -30.16
C ALA A 441 -15.37 -16.03 -29.29
#